data_30613fb70cf1db7bea384e71f2a7274d
#
_entry.id   30613fb70cf1db7bea384e71f2a7274d
#
_cell.length_a   1.000
_cell.length_b   1.000
_cell.length_c   1.000
_cell.angle_alpha   90.00
_cell.angle_beta   90.00
_cell.angle_gamma   90.00
#
_symmetry.space_group_name_H-M   'P 1'
#
loop_
_entity.id
_entity.type
_entity.pdbx_description
1 polymer ?
#
loop_
_entity_poly.entity_id
_entity_poly.type
_entity_poly.pdbx_seq_one_letter_code
_entity_poly.pdbx_strand_id
1 'polypeptide(L)'
;SYAQKSVNWDELVFTDQLHARYGNIYESAFESPASNRVSYPDFSVGGVYRFVETGSSYSNIQGTLGAAVHHVFQPNESFLGLNSPLPRKLVITGDLVLEIEQGRSSSYRNYRTSGNFKFNPGFQYEKQAEFSTYSVGLNILKSSIYFGVWFRNQTFDLFKAKDAIFSVGVNAPWSKDSRMKIMYTYDYLITDLRTAGRASHEISLVFEFDDFSLFGGGASGFNPGYRGGRVREMDCCPF
;
A
#
# COMPACT_ATOMS: atom_id res chain seq x y z
N SER A 1 -2.38 -8.94 -14.99
CA SER A 1 -1.83 -7.75 -15.66
C SER A 1 -1.17 -8.13 -16.98
N TYR A 2 -0.91 -7.15 -17.84
CA TYR A 2 -0.10 -7.26 -19.05
C TYR A 2 0.99 -6.21 -18.99
N ALA A 3 2.23 -6.64 -19.02
CA ALA A 3 3.38 -5.75 -18.94
C ALA A 3 4.06 -5.64 -20.32
N GLN A 4 4.47 -4.43 -20.66
CA GLN A 4 5.26 -4.14 -21.85
C GLN A 4 6.43 -3.24 -21.43
N LYS A 5 7.64 -3.65 -21.78
CA LYS A 5 8.87 -2.90 -21.58
C LYS A 5 9.49 -2.59 -22.94
N SER A 6 10.09 -1.41 -23.07
CA SER A 6 10.83 -1.02 -24.27
C SER A 6 12.15 -0.38 -23.88
N VAL A 7 13.16 -0.58 -24.70
CA VAL A 7 14.49 -0.01 -24.55
C VAL A 7 14.87 0.70 -25.84
N ASN A 8 15.37 1.93 -25.72
CA ASN A 8 15.96 2.62 -26.87
C ASN A 8 17.46 2.32 -26.88
N TRP A 9 17.88 1.37 -27.66
CA TRP A 9 19.27 0.92 -27.72
C TRP A 9 20.21 2.00 -28.22
N ASP A 10 19.73 2.89 -29.09
CA ASP A 10 20.56 3.94 -29.71
C ASP A 10 20.92 5.07 -28.73
N GLU A 11 20.15 5.22 -27.65
CA GLU A 11 20.43 6.21 -26.59
C GLU A 11 21.28 5.65 -25.44
N LEU A 12 21.56 4.33 -25.43
CA LEU A 12 22.37 3.74 -24.39
C LEU A 12 23.85 3.95 -24.65
N VAL A 13 24.56 4.30 -23.60
CA VAL A 13 26.03 4.41 -23.63
C VAL A 13 26.61 3.26 -22.82
N PHE A 14 27.39 2.42 -23.48
CA PHE A 14 28.04 1.27 -22.87
C PHE A 14 29.44 1.63 -22.37
N THR A 15 29.93 0.87 -21.40
CA THR A 15 31.23 1.14 -20.78
C THR A 15 32.41 1.01 -21.75
N ASP A 16 32.30 0.19 -22.80
CA ASP A 16 33.30 0.02 -23.87
C ASP A 16 33.40 1.25 -24.79
N GLN A 17 32.37 2.11 -24.79
CA GLN A 17 32.36 3.37 -25.55
C GLN A 17 33.10 4.50 -24.83
N LEU A 18 33.34 4.35 -23.51
CA LEU A 18 33.81 5.43 -22.66
C LEU A 18 35.36 5.43 -22.56
N HIS A 19 35.95 6.55 -22.95
CA HIS A 19 37.35 6.85 -22.65
C HIS A 19 37.47 7.67 -21.38
N ALA A 20 38.39 7.32 -20.49
CA ALA A 20 38.54 7.95 -19.17
C ALA A 20 38.74 9.48 -19.20
N ARG A 21 39.27 10.02 -20.29
CA ARG A 21 39.56 11.45 -20.45
C ARG A 21 38.68 12.17 -21.45
N TYR A 22 38.18 11.48 -22.48
CA TYR A 22 37.50 12.10 -23.62
C TYR A 22 36.03 11.75 -23.70
N GLY A 23 35.50 10.95 -22.76
CA GLY A 23 34.10 10.57 -22.72
C GLY A 23 33.74 9.50 -23.75
N ASN A 24 32.53 9.59 -24.31
CA ASN A 24 32.00 8.63 -25.28
C ASN A 24 32.58 8.89 -26.67
N ILE A 25 33.58 8.10 -27.08
CA ILE A 25 34.33 8.28 -28.34
C ILE A 25 34.54 6.98 -29.13
N TYR A 26 34.22 5.83 -28.55
CA TYR A 26 34.38 4.54 -29.23
C TYR A 26 33.03 4.01 -29.69
N GLU A 27 33.04 3.19 -30.72
CA GLU A 27 31.87 2.40 -31.09
C GLU A 27 31.71 1.21 -30.14
N SER A 28 30.52 0.87 -29.76
CA SER A 28 30.27 -0.30 -28.92
C SER A 28 30.41 -1.58 -29.69
N ALA A 29 31.05 -2.58 -29.07
CA ALA A 29 31.08 -3.95 -29.58
C ALA A 29 29.71 -4.68 -29.36
N PHE A 30 28.79 -4.07 -28.65
CA PHE A 30 27.48 -4.63 -28.41
C PHE A 30 26.58 -4.46 -29.63
N GLU A 31 26.15 -5.60 -30.21
CA GLU A 31 25.12 -5.60 -31.24
C GLU A 31 23.73 -5.59 -30.62
N SER A 32 22.97 -4.53 -30.87
CA SER A 32 21.60 -4.41 -30.37
C SER A 32 20.69 -5.48 -30.95
N PRO A 33 19.87 -6.14 -30.13
CA PRO A 33 18.91 -7.12 -30.64
C PRO A 33 17.90 -6.47 -31.58
N ALA A 34 17.36 -7.25 -32.52
CA ALA A 34 16.34 -6.78 -33.48
C ALA A 34 15.04 -6.30 -32.78
N SER A 35 14.78 -6.77 -31.56
CA SER A 35 13.63 -6.34 -30.78
C SER A 35 14.04 -5.38 -29.68
N ASN A 36 13.45 -4.21 -29.69
CA ASN A 36 13.56 -3.22 -28.62
C ASN A 36 12.42 -3.30 -27.60
N ARG A 37 11.57 -4.34 -27.69
CA ARG A 37 10.34 -4.45 -26.91
C ARG A 37 10.13 -5.88 -26.45
N VAL A 38 9.78 -6.05 -25.19
CA VAL A 38 9.31 -7.31 -24.61
C VAL A 38 7.95 -7.10 -23.96
N SER A 39 7.03 -8.04 -24.16
CA SER A 39 5.72 -7.99 -23.55
C SER A 39 5.30 -9.38 -23.07
N TYR A 40 4.66 -9.42 -21.91
CA TYR A 40 4.25 -10.66 -21.28
C TYR A 40 3.00 -10.47 -20.40
N PRO A 41 2.14 -11.50 -20.29
CA PRO A 41 1.10 -11.54 -19.28
C PRO A 41 1.72 -11.86 -17.91
N ASP A 42 1.22 -11.21 -16.87
CA ASP A 42 1.62 -11.44 -15.50
C ASP A 42 0.41 -11.74 -14.62
N PHE A 43 0.51 -12.77 -13.80
CA PHE A 43 -0.56 -13.26 -12.96
C PHE A 43 -0.18 -13.18 -11.50
N SER A 44 -1.14 -12.71 -10.70
CA SER A 44 -1.04 -12.65 -9.25
C SER A 44 -2.25 -13.33 -8.63
N VAL A 45 -2.07 -13.98 -7.52
CA VAL A 45 -3.14 -14.59 -6.73
C VAL A 45 -2.95 -14.23 -5.27
N GLY A 46 -4.05 -13.98 -4.59
CA GLY A 46 -4.02 -13.65 -3.16
C GLY A 46 -5.37 -13.83 -2.52
N GLY A 47 -5.37 -13.76 -1.20
CA GLY A 47 -6.57 -13.82 -0.38
C GLY A 47 -6.44 -12.93 0.83
N VAL A 48 -7.57 -12.47 1.33
CA VAL A 48 -7.69 -11.67 2.54
C VAL A 48 -8.72 -12.32 3.45
N TYR A 49 -8.35 -12.51 4.69
CA TYR A 49 -9.25 -12.94 5.75
C TYR A 49 -9.48 -11.77 6.71
N ARG A 50 -10.75 -11.44 6.95
CA ARG A 50 -11.15 -10.38 7.87
C ARG A 50 -12.07 -10.94 8.93
N PHE A 51 -11.83 -10.55 10.18
CA PHE A 51 -12.72 -10.86 11.29
C PHE A 51 -13.08 -9.57 12.04
N VAL A 52 -14.28 -9.58 12.59
CA VAL A 52 -14.82 -8.47 13.39
C VAL A 52 -15.39 -9.06 14.66
N GLU A 53 -14.90 -8.59 15.79
CA GLU A 53 -15.45 -8.91 17.10
C GLU A 53 -16.08 -7.64 17.69
N THR A 54 -17.36 -7.69 17.89
CA THR A 54 -18.11 -6.62 18.55
C THR A 54 -18.18 -6.95 20.04
N GLY A 55 -17.28 -6.36 20.81
CA GLY A 55 -17.26 -6.50 22.25
C GLY A 55 -18.42 -5.77 22.93
N SER A 56 -18.64 -6.06 24.21
CA SER A 56 -19.62 -5.38 25.03
C SER A 56 -19.31 -3.89 25.15
N SER A 57 -20.19 -3.05 24.64
CA SER A 57 -20.40 -1.62 24.92
C SER A 57 -19.26 -0.62 24.70
N TYR A 58 -17.97 -1.00 24.64
CA TYR A 58 -16.89 -0.01 24.66
C TYR A 58 -15.73 -0.25 23.67
N SER A 59 -15.67 -1.38 23.00
CA SER A 59 -14.57 -1.65 22.06
C SER A 59 -15.00 -2.58 20.93
N ASN A 60 -14.66 -2.20 19.70
CA ASN A 60 -14.76 -3.05 18.53
C ASN A 60 -13.34 -3.42 18.10
N ILE A 61 -13.12 -4.70 17.82
CA ILE A 61 -11.86 -5.20 17.31
C ILE A 61 -12.11 -5.74 15.91
N GLN A 62 -11.35 -5.25 14.96
CA GLN A 62 -11.35 -5.75 13.59
C GLN A 62 -9.93 -6.17 13.24
N GLY A 63 -9.76 -7.36 12.68
CA GLY A 63 -8.47 -7.83 12.21
C GLY A 63 -8.53 -8.22 10.75
N THR A 64 -7.42 -7.99 10.04
CA THR A 64 -7.24 -8.36 8.65
C THR A 64 -5.92 -9.10 8.49
N LEU A 65 -5.95 -10.23 7.79
CA LEU A 65 -4.75 -10.97 7.38
C LEU A 65 -4.83 -11.19 5.88
N GLY A 66 -3.78 -10.82 5.17
CA GLY A 66 -3.68 -10.97 3.73
C GLY A 66 -2.43 -11.71 3.31
N ALA A 67 -2.53 -12.49 2.24
CA ALA A 67 -1.38 -13.09 1.58
C ALA A 67 -1.57 -13.05 0.06
N ALA A 68 -0.51 -12.71 -0.66
CA ALA A 68 -0.52 -12.67 -2.11
C ALA A 68 0.81 -13.15 -2.69
N VAL A 69 0.72 -13.80 -3.84
CA VAL A 69 1.87 -14.18 -4.66
C VAL A 69 1.73 -13.51 -6.01
N HIS A 70 2.72 -12.70 -6.34
CA HIS A 70 2.85 -12.05 -7.65
C HIS A 70 3.82 -12.84 -8.54
N HIS A 71 3.70 -12.65 -9.84
CA HIS A 71 4.56 -13.31 -10.84
C HIS A 71 4.50 -14.84 -10.75
N VAL A 72 3.29 -15.40 -10.60
CA VAL A 72 3.06 -16.83 -10.32
C VAL A 72 3.74 -17.71 -11.37
N PHE A 73 3.68 -17.33 -12.64
CA PHE A 73 4.27 -18.09 -13.77
C PHE A 73 5.69 -17.65 -14.14
N GLN A 74 6.28 -16.70 -13.42
CA GLN A 74 7.63 -16.20 -13.65
C GLN A 74 7.89 -15.88 -15.12
N PRO A 75 7.17 -14.90 -15.72
CA PRO A 75 7.33 -14.56 -17.13
C PRO A 75 8.78 -14.19 -17.44
N ASN A 76 9.23 -14.50 -18.64
CA ASN A 76 10.55 -14.10 -19.11
C ASN A 76 10.53 -12.63 -19.54
N GLU A 77 11.40 -11.82 -18.95
CA GLU A 77 11.49 -10.37 -19.21
C GLU A 77 12.75 -9.96 -20.00
N SER A 78 13.46 -10.94 -20.58
CA SER A 78 14.70 -10.68 -21.30
C SER A 78 14.46 -9.99 -22.63
N PHE A 79 15.19 -8.90 -22.89
CA PHE A 79 15.28 -8.25 -24.20
C PHE A 79 16.25 -8.99 -25.16
N LEU A 80 17.16 -9.77 -24.60
CA LEU A 80 18.25 -10.44 -25.36
C LEU A 80 17.87 -11.87 -25.79
N GLY A 81 16.61 -12.29 -25.57
CA GLY A 81 16.20 -13.67 -25.86
C GLY A 81 16.78 -14.72 -24.90
N LEU A 82 17.49 -14.29 -23.85
CA LEU A 82 18.01 -15.16 -22.81
C LEU A 82 16.91 -15.55 -21.81
N ASN A 83 17.17 -16.55 -20.99
CA ASN A 83 16.24 -16.93 -19.92
C ASN A 83 16.45 -16.01 -18.70
N SER A 84 15.53 -15.07 -18.51
CA SER A 84 15.50 -14.14 -17.36
C SER A 84 14.11 -14.15 -16.73
N PRO A 85 13.77 -15.20 -15.96
CA PRO A 85 12.46 -15.32 -15.35
C PRO A 85 12.30 -14.27 -14.24
N LEU A 86 11.19 -13.55 -14.25
CA LEU A 86 10.84 -12.59 -13.19
C LEU A 86 10.54 -13.38 -11.89
N PRO A 87 11.31 -13.19 -10.81
CA PRO A 87 11.11 -13.96 -9.58
C PRO A 87 9.74 -13.71 -8.96
N ARG A 88 9.15 -14.76 -8.37
CA ARG A 88 7.92 -14.64 -7.60
C ARG A 88 8.11 -13.68 -6.43
N LYS A 89 7.09 -12.83 -6.21
CA LYS A 89 7.03 -11.94 -5.04
C LYS A 89 5.94 -12.44 -4.10
N LEU A 90 6.30 -12.77 -2.88
CA LEU A 90 5.38 -13.09 -1.78
C LEU A 90 5.14 -11.83 -0.97
N VAL A 91 3.88 -11.55 -0.67
CA VAL A 91 3.45 -10.46 0.22
C VAL A 91 2.54 -11.04 1.28
N ILE A 92 2.82 -10.75 2.56
CA ILE A 92 1.98 -11.09 3.69
C ILE A 92 1.72 -9.80 4.47
N THR A 93 0.45 -9.53 4.78
CA THR A 93 0.04 -8.35 5.53
C THR A 93 -0.84 -8.75 6.69
N GLY A 94 -0.80 -7.97 7.75
CA GLY A 94 -1.74 -8.11 8.85
C GLY A 94 -1.91 -6.80 9.60
N ASP A 95 -3.14 -6.53 9.99
CA ASP A 95 -3.48 -5.37 10.79
C ASP A 95 -4.61 -5.66 11.78
N LEU A 96 -4.64 -4.89 12.85
CA LEU A 96 -5.70 -4.88 13.84
C LEU A 96 -6.21 -3.45 14.00
N VAL A 97 -7.51 -3.26 13.95
CA VAL A 97 -8.15 -1.99 14.29
C VAL A 97 -8.83 -2.15 15.66
N LEU A 98 -8.36 -1.37 16.61
CA LEU A 98 -8.89 -1.28 17.96
C LEU A 98 -9.64 0.05 18.09
N GLU A 99 -10.96 0.01 18.11
CA GLU A 99 -11.79 1.20 18.30
C GLU A 99 -12.15 1.34 19.77
N ILE A 100 -11.76 2.46 20.38
CA ILE A 100 -12.08 2.79 21.78
C ILE A 100 -13.12 3.90 21.77
N GLU A 101 -14.34 3.58 22.17
CA GLU A 101 -15.38 4.57 22.39
C GLU A 101 -15.11 5.30 23.71
N GLN A 102 -14.88 6.60 23.65
CA GLN A 102 -14.85 7.43 24.84
C GLN A 102 -16.26 7.56 25.40
N GLY A 103 -16.46 7.05 26.62
CA GLY A 103 -17.77 6.86 27.27
C GLY A 103 -18.73 8.01 27.08
N ARG A 104 -19.97 7.65 26.78
CA ARG A 104 -21.13 8.55 26.75
C ARG A 104 -21.23 9.29 28.09
N SER A 105 -20.77 10.53 28.13
CA SER A 105 -21.24 11.45 29.16
C SER A 105 -22.75 11.65 28.94
N SER A 106 -23.55 11.14 29.87
CA SER A 106 -24.99 11.26 29.84
C SER A 106 -25.46 12.68 30.23
N SER A 107 -24.95 13.68 29.53
CA SER A 107 -25.40 15.04 29.67
C SER A 107 -26.14 15.46 28.44
N TYR A 108 -27.46 15.57 28.61
CA TYR A 108 -28.54 15.75 27.64
C TYR A 108 -28.48 17.01 26.78
N ARG A 109 -27.33 17.69 26.65
CA ARG A 109 -27.31 19.01 25.98
C ARG A 109 -26.12 19.36 25.08
N ASN A 110 -25.16 18.51 24.87
CA ASN A 110 -24.12 18.83 23.90
C ASN A 110 -23.81 17.63 23.00
N TYR A 111 -24.36 17.64 21.80
CA TYR A 111 -23.96 16.79 20.67
C TYR A 111 -22.57 17.19 20.20
N ARG A 112 -21.59 17.11 21.09
CA ARG A 112 -20.19 17.07 20.72
C ARG A 112 -19.88 15.61 20.47
N THR A 113 -19.70 15.28 19.22
CA THR A 113 -19.11 14.04 18.77
C THR A 113 -17.81 13.84 19.56
N SER A 114 -17.89 13.04 20.62
CA SER A 114 -16.72 12.49 21.29
C SER A 114 -16.05 11.62 20.25
N GLY A 115 -14.95 12.11 19.67
CA GLY A 115 -14.26 11.41 18.59
C GLY A 115 -13.70 10.10 19.10
N ASN A 116 -14.14 8.99 18.54
CA ASN A 116 -13.59 7.68 18.83
C ASN A 116 -12.11 7.65 18.44
N PHE A 117 -11.30 7.04 19.29
CA PHE A 117 -9.93 6.70 18.96
C PHE A 117 -9.90 5.35 18.28
N LYS A 118 -9.20 5.28 17.14
CA LYS A 118 -8.86 4.01 16.50
C LYS A 118 -7.35 3.86 16.49
N PHE A 119 -6.89 2.72 16.97
CA PHE A 119 -5.49 2.31 16.92
C PHE A 119 -5.37 1.16 15.93
N ASN A 120 -4.44 1.27 14.99
CA ASN A 120 -4.24 0.24 13.98
C ASN A 120 -2.76 -0.13 13.90
N PRO A 121 -2.28 -1.04 14.76
CA PRO A 121 -1.00 -1.69 14.55
C PRO A 121 -1.09 -2.62 13.33
N GLY A 122 -0.01 -2.63 12.56
CA GLY A 122 0.07 -3.46 11.37
C GLY A 122 1.47 -3.93 11.06
N PHE A 123 1.55 -4.96 10.23
CA PHE A 123 2.80 -5.46 9.70
C PHE A 123 2.64 -5.83 8.21
N GLN A 124 3.76 -5.79 7.50
CA GLN A 124 3.87 -6.23 6.13
C GLN A 124 5.21 -6.93 5.94
N TYR A 125 5.17 -8.07 5.29
CA TYR A 125 6.33 -8.82 4.86
C TYR A 125 6.30 -9.00 3.36
N GLU A 126 7.41 -8.68 2.69
CA GLU A 126 7.59 -8.91 1.27
C GLU A 126 8.87 -9.68 1.04
N LYS A 127 8.83 -10.64 0.11
CA LYS A 127 10.00 -11.38 -0.34
C LYS A 127 9.96 -11.57 -1.85
N GLN A 128 11.08 -11.20 -2.52
CA GLN A 128 11.29 -11.47 -3.94
C GLN A 128 12.74 -11.85 -4.18
N ALA A 129 12.97 -13.04 -4.71
CA ALA A 129 14.32 -13.63 -4.81
C ALA A 129 15.06 -13.60 -3.47
N GLU A 130 16.24 -13.00 -3.41
CA GLU A 130 17.05 -12.84 -2.21
C GLU A 130 16.67 -11.61 -1.36
N PHE A 131 15.78 -10.76 -1.87
CA PHE A 131 15.38 -9.54 -1.16
C PHE A 131 14.16 -9.80 -0.29
N SER A 132 14.24 -9.40 0.98
CA SER A 132 13.12 -9.41 1.91
C SER A 132 12.99 -8.05 2.59
N THR A 133 11.75 -7.66 2.85
CA THR A 133 11.43 -6.40 3.53
C THR A 133 10.36 -6.68 4.60
N TYR A 134 10.60 -6.19 5.79
CA TYR A 134 9.68 -6.22 6.92
C TYR A 134 9.28 -4.79 7.25
N SER A 135 8.00 -4.53 7.33
CA SER A 135 7.46 -3.25 7.79
C SER A 135 6.53 -3.49 8.96
N VAL A 136 6.70 -2.72 10.01
CA VAL A 136 5.80 -2.71 11.17
C VAL A 136 5.47 -1.28 11.53
N GLY A 137 4.25 -1.04 11.95
CA GLY A 137 3.84 0.32 12.26
C GLY A 137 2.57 0.40 13.07
N LEU A 138 2.25 1.63 13.41
CA LEU A 138 1.05 2.00 14.14
C LEU A 138 0.42 3.22 13.48
N ASN A 139 -0.87 3.10 13.20
CA ASN A 139 -1.69 4.21 12.76
C ASN A 139 -2.67 4.59 13.88
N ILE A 140 -2.91 5.86 14.04
CA ILE A 140 -3.85 6.42 15.01
C ILE A 140 -4.82 7.32 14.27
N LEU A 141 -6.10 7.06 14.41
CA LEU A 141 -7.16 7.92 13.90
C LEU A 141 -7.95 8.48 15.08
N LYS A 142 -8.06 9.79 15.15
CA LYS A 142 -8.92 10.49 16.10
C LYS A 142 -9.87 11.41 15.35
N SER A 143 -11.15 11.11 15.39
CA SER A 143 -12.16 11.88 14.65
C SER A 143 -11.86 11.89 13.15
N SER A 144 -11.32 12.98 12.64
CA SER A 144 -10.96 13.15 11.23
C SER A 144 -9.45 13.23 10.97
N ILE A 145 -8.62 13.17 12.02
CA ILE A 145 -7.17 13.32 11.89
C ILE A 145 -6.51 11.95 11.97
N TYR A 146 -5.69 11.66 10.99
CA TYR A 146 -4.89 10.46 10.87
C TYR A 146 -3.42 10.76 11.16
N PHE A 147 -2.77 9.90 11.89
CA PHE A 147 -1.33 9.91 12.13
C PHE A 147 -0.78 8.49 12.08
N GLY A 148 0.32 8.28 11.36
CA GLY A 148 0.96 6.97 11.21
C GLY A 148 2.46 7.04 11.35
N VAL A 149 3.04 5.98 11.94
CA VAL A 149 4.48 5.77 12.01
C VAL A 149 4.75 4.31 11.65
N TRP A 150 5.62 4.10 10.66
CA TRP A 150 6.04 2.79 10.20
C TRP A 150 7.56 2.70 10.14
N PHE A 151 8.09 1.56 10.49
CA PHE A 151 9.50 1.23 10.36
C PHE A 151 9.67 0.11 9.35
N ARG A 152 10.62 0.27 8.43
CA ARG A 152 10.95 -0.69 7.39
C ARG A 152 12.37 -1.19 7.57
N ASN A 153 12.56 -2.50 7.44
CA ASN A 153 13.87 -3.14 7.53
C ASN A 153 13.96 -4.32 6.54
N GLN A 154 15.18 -4.70 6.18
CA GLN A 154 15.48 -5.90 5.38
C GLN A 154 15.72 -7.15 6.24
N THR A 155 15.93 -6.99 7.54
CA THR A 155 16.10 -8.06 8.51
C THR A 155 15.04 -7.91 9.61
N PHE A 156 14.63 -9.03 10.22
CA PHE A 156 13.67 -8.99 11.32
C PHE A 156 14.34 -8.51 12.63
N ASP A 157 14.74 -7.24 12.62
CA ASP A 157 15.35 -6.56 13.77
C ASP A 157 14.78 -5.14 13.86
N LEU A 158 13.83 -4.95 14.75
CA LEU A 158 13.13 -3.67 14.94
C LEU A 158 14.06 -2.53 15.38
N PHE A 159 15.19 -2.86 16.01
CA PHE A 159 16.14 -1.85 16.48
C PHE A 159 17.14 -1.40 15.42
N LYS A 160 17.17 -2.06 14.27
CA LYS A 160 18.01 -1.71 13.12
C LYS A 160 17.17 -1.28 11.92
N ALA A 161 16.09 -0.53 12.19
CA ALA A 161 15.27 0.01 11.13
C ALA A 161 16.11 0.84 10.16
N LYS A 162 15.94 0.60 8.87
CA LYS A 162 16.62 1.36 7.80
C LYS A 162 15.84 2.60 7.40
N ASP A 163 14.53 2.52 7.48
CA ASP A 163 13.63 3.59 7.07
C ASP A 163 12.57 3.80 8.15
N ALA A 164 12.22 5.08 8.38
CA ALA A 164 11.04 5.47 9.16
C ALA A 164 10.09 6.27 8.27
N ILE A 165 8.83 5.85 8.23
CA ILE A 165 7.80 6.48 7.43
C ILE A 165 6.81 7.15 8.38
N PHE A 166 6.61 8.44 8.18
CA PHE A 166 5.66 9.25 8.94
C PHE A 166 4.53 9.66 8.03
N SER A 167 3.29 9.49 8.48
CA SER A 167 2.13 9.90 7.72
C SER A 167 1.20 10.74 8.59
N VAL A 168 0.62 11.76 7.99
CA VAL A 168 -0.40 12.62 8.59
C VAL A 168 -1.48 12.87 7.56
N GLY A 169 -2.73 12.86 7.98
CA GLY A 169 -3.83 13.07 7.05
C GLY A 169 -5.11 13.54 7.72
N VAL A 170 -6.04 13.89 6.87
CA VAL A 170 -7.39 14.33 7.27
C VAL A 170 -8.42 13.55 6.46
N ASN A 171 -9.40 13.02 7.18
CA ASN A 171 -10.59 12.40 6.60
C ASN A 171 -11.76 13.37 6.76
N ALA A 172 -12.17 14.00 5.67
CA ALA A 172 -13.21 15.01 5.66
C ALA A 172 -14.46 14.47 4.94
N PRO A 173 -15.65 14.55 5.57
CA PRO A 173 -16.90 14.28 4.86
C PRO A 173 -17.10 15.36 3.79
N TRP A 174 -17.28 14.94 2.54
CA TRP A 174 -17.60 15.83 1.42
C TRP A 174 -19.10 15.98 1.24
N SER A 175 -19.83 14.88 1.43
CA SER A 175 -21.28 14.79 1.35
C SER A 175 -21.80 13.79 2.39
N LYS A 176 -23.13 13.53 2.41
CA LYS A 176 -23.71 12.48 3.28
C LYS A 176 -23.17 11.10 2.95
N ASP A 177 -22.88 10.86 1.66
CA ASP A 177 -22.53 9.56 1.10
C ASP A 177 -21.14 9.59 0.42
N SER A 178 -20.31 10.58 0.75
CA SER A 178 -18.97 10.73 0.14
C SER A 178 -17.98 11.27 1.14
N ARG A 179 -16.78 10.74 1.12
CA ARG A 179 -15.65 11.16 1.95
C ARG A 179 -14.41 11.43 1.10
N MET A 180 -13.61 12.36 1.53
CA MET A 180 -12.32 12.66 0.95
C MET A 180 -11.23 12.49 2.02
N LYS A 181 -10.22 11.71 1.71
CA LYS A 181 -9.02 11.58 2.55
C LYS A 181 -7.85 12.24 1.84
N ILE A 182 -7.14 13.08 2.56
CA ILE A 182 -5.89 13.70 2.13
C ILE A 182 -4.83 13.21 3.09
N MET A 183 -3.77 12.61 2.57
CA MET A 183 -2.68 12.10 3.37
C MET A 183 -1.34 12.58 2.81
N TYR A 184 -0.47 13.02 3.68
CA TYR A 184 0.92 13.31 3.39
C TYR A 184 1.80 12.28 4.09
N THR A 185 2.74 11.71 3.36
CA THR A 185 3.69 10.73 3.85
C THR A 185 5.11 11.21 3.62
N TYR A 186 5.95 11.02 4.62
CA TYR A 186 7.37 11.34 4.60
C TYR A 186 8.18 10.10 4.93
N ASP A 187 8.99 9.63 3.98
CA ASP A 187 9.87 8.47 4.16
C ASP A 187 11.29 8.97 4.46
N TYR A 188 11.78 8.66 5.64
CA TYR A 188 13.06 9.08 6.16
C TYR A 188 14.04 7.92 6.25
N LEU A 189 15.16 8.02 5.53
CA LEU A 189 16.24 7.03 5.58
C LEU A 189 17.08 7.21 6.86
N ILE A 190 17.16 6.18 7.68
CA ILE A 190 17.93 6.18 8.94
C ILE A 190 19.40 5.73 8.69
N THR A 191 19.64 5.05 7.56
CA THR A 191 20.98 4.46 7.24
C THR A 191 22.01 5.48 6.81
N ASP A 192 23.28 5.06 6.78
CA ASP A 192 24.44 5.87 6.31
C ASP A 192 24.32 6.28 4.83
N LEU A 193 23.45 5.63 4.04
CA LEU A 193 23.06 6.04 2.69
C LEU A 193 22.28 7.35 2.65
N ARG A 194 21.98 7.96 3.80
CA ARG A 194 21.25 9.24 3.93
C ARG A 194 21.90 10.37 3.12
N THR A 195 23.21 10.33 2.92
CA THR A 195 23.95 11.31 2.11
C THR A 195 23.76 11.12 0.61
N ALA A 196 23.48 9.90 0.15
CA ALA A 196 23.26 9.56 -1.25
C ALA A 196 21.77 9.41 -1.60
N GLY A 197 20.93 8.98 -0.64
CA GLY A 197 19.48 8.87 -0.78
C GLY A 197 18.77 10.06 -0.15
N ARG A 198 17.85 10.66 -0.90
CA ARG A 198 16.99 11.74 -0.36
C ARG A 198 15.72 11.12 0.21
N ALA A 199 15.17 11.77 1.25
CA ALA A 199 13.84 11.46 1.75
C ALA A 199 12.78 11.58 0.65
N SER A 200 11.76 10.72 0.70
CA SER A 200 10.64 10.75 -0.23
C SER A 200 9.44 11.44 0.41
N HIS A 201 8.72 12.20 -0.40
CA HIS A 201 7.49 12.89 -0.02
C HIS A 201 6.37 12.41 -0.92
N GLU A 202 5.24 12.03 -0.34
CA GLU A 202 4.07 11.58 -1.08
C GLU A 202 2.82 12.29 -0.58
N ILE A 203 1.94 12.68 -1.50
CA ILE A 203 0.60 13.19 -1.20
C ILE A 203 -0.40 12.25 -1.85
N SER A 204 -1.28 11.67 -1.03
CA SER A 204 -2.34 10.77 -1.48
C SER A 204 -3.70 11.42 -1.29
N LEU A 205 -4.54 11.31 -2.31
CA LEU A 205 -5.93 11.74 -2.31
C LEU A 205 -6.81 10.53 -2.55
N VAL A 206 -7.76 10.26 -1.65
CA VAL A 206 -8.71 9.17 -1.77
C VAL A 206 -10.13 9.73 -1.70
N PHE A 207 -10.94 9.37 -2.67
CA PHE A 207 -12.37 9.69 -2.70
C PHE A 207 -13.15 8.41 -2.51
N GLU A 208 -14.00 8.38 -1.49
CA GLU A 208 -14.90 7.27 -1.17
C GLU A 208 -16.34 7.70 -1.45
N PHE A 209 -17.07 6.85 -2.18
CA PHE A 209 -18.47 7.07 -2.54
C PHE A 209 -19.27 5.85 -2.07
N ASP A 210 -20.12 6.03 -1.05
CA ASP A 210 -20.84 4.92 -0.38
C ASP A 210 -22.00 4.33 -1.22
N ASP A 211 -22.58 5.11 -2.17
CA ASP A 211 -23.77 4.72 -2.94
C ASP A 211 -23.62 4.87 -4.46
N PHE A 212 -22.40 4.76 -4.98
CA PHE A 212 -22.18 4.90 -6.42
C PHE A 212 -22.37 3.57 -7.16
N SER A 213 -23.51 3.41 -7.84
CA SER A 213 -23.75 2.29 -8.75
C SER A 213 -23.34 2.66 -10.19
N LEU A 214 -22.23 2.09 -10.66
CA LEU A 214 -21.72 2.28 -12.04
C LEU A 214 -22.66 1.75 -13.13
N PHE A 215 -23.60 0.86 -12.81
CA PHE A 215 -24.45 0.16 -13.77
C PHE A 215 -25.96 0.37 -13.57
N GLY A 216 -26.37 1.45 -12.93
CA GLY A 216 -27.78 1.88 -12.92
C GLY A 216 -28.81 0.89 -12.38
N GLY A 217 -28.38 -0.13 -11.69
CA GLY A 217 -29.23 -1.10 -11.02
C GLY A 217 -29.30 -0.78 -9.54
N GLY A 218 -30.26 0.02 -9.13
CA GLY A 218 -30.59 0.16 -7.72
C GLY A 218 -30.86 -1.23 -7.14
N ALA A 219 -30.02 -1.70 -6.23
CA ALA A 219 -30.28 -2.88 -5.43
C ALA A 219 -31.40 -2.60 -4.42
N SER A 220 -32.58 -2.27 -4.94
CA SER A 220 -33.84 -2.40 -4.22
C SER A 220 -34.27 -3.86 -4.34
N GLY A 221 -33.90 -4.70 -3.41
CA GLY A 221 -34.52 -6.00 -3.38
C GLY A 221 -33.70 -7.16 -2.86
N PHE A 222 -33.01 -7.00 -1.77
CA PHE A 222 -32.81 -8.14 -0.87
C PHE A 222 -33.00 -7.65 0.57
N ASN A 223 -34.26 -7.69 1.01
CA ASN A 223 -34.62 -7.43 2.37
C ASN A 223 -34.95 -8.77 3.05
N PRO A 224 -33.98 -9.49 3.63
CA PRO A 224 -34.32 -10.51 4.60
C PRO A 224 -34.56 -9.76 5.91
N GLY A 225 -35.81 -9.74 6.34
CA GLY A 225 -36.32 -9.04 7.52
C GLY A 225 -35.51 -9.31 8.78
N TYR A 226 -34.45 -8.56 8.99
CA TYR A 226 -33.78 -8.40 10.26
C TYR A 226 -34.00 -6.96 10.75
N ARG A 227 -34.98 -6.81 11.64
CA ARG A 227 -35.07 -5.66 12.55
C ARG A 227 -33.91 -5.80 13.52
N GLY A 228 -32.93 -4.91 13.42
CA GLY A 228 -31.95 -4.79 14.49
C GLY A 228 -30.55 -4.48 13.96
N GLY A 229 -30.12 -3.25 14.13
CA GLY A 229 -28.75 -2.83 13.97
C GLY A 229 -28.35 -2.56 12.50
N ARG A 230 -28.11 -1.30 12.19
CA ARG A 230 -27.36 -0.93 10.99
C ARG A 230 -26.05 -1.70 11.05
N VAL A 231 -25.91 -2.74 10.25
CA VAL A 231 -24.58 -3.23 9.87
C VAL A 231 -23.94 -2.05 9.14
N ARG A 232 -23.06 -1.33 9.79
CA ARG A 232 -22.19 -0.39 9.10
C ARG A 232 -21.45 -1.22 8.07
N GLU A 233 -21.64 -0.90 6.80
CA GLU A 233 -20.81 -1.44 5.73
C GLU A 233 -19.36 -1.33 6.18
N MET A 234 -18.64 -2.42 6.05
CA MET A 234 -17.24 -2.46 6.46
C MET A 234 -16.51 -1.46 5.58
N ASP A 235 -16.01 -0.38 6.16
CA ASP A 235 -15.12 0.53 5.47
C ASP A 235 -14.02 -0.32 4.83
N CYS A 236 -13.92 -0.33 3.50
CA CYS A 236 -12.96 -1.17 2.78
C CYS A 236 -11.52 -0.87 3.19
N CYS A 237 -11.29 0.36 3.65
CA CYS A 237 -10.01 0.85 4.11
C CYS A 237 -10.26 1.77 5.29
N PRO A 238 -10.10 1.29 6.55
CA PRO A 238 -10.28 2.14 7.72
C PRO A 238 -9.25 3.26 7.81
N PHE A 239 -8.21 3.20 6.97
CA PHE A 239 -7.12 4.18 6.87
C PHE A 239 -6.78 4.50 5.42
#